data_f7ba2d79e16a34d31caf639152f67e62
#
_entry.id   f7ba2d79e16a34d31caf639152f67e62
#
_cell.length_a   1.000
_cell.length_b   1.000
_cell.length_c   1.000
_cell.angle_alpha   90.00
_cell.angle_beta   90.00
_cell.angle_gamma   90.00
#
_symmetry.space_group_name_H-M   'P 1'
#
loop_
_entity.id
_entity.type
_entity.pdbx_description
1 polymer ?
#
loop_
_entity_poly.entity_id
_entity_poly.type
_entity_poly.pdbx_seq_one_letter_code
_entity_poly.pdbx_strand_id
1 'polypeptide(L)'
;ILELAGGCVCCKVDTKNEDGSLVLAFETTGASFLAALERAGAVPLPPYIRSGIADAQDRVDYQTLFARHDGSVAAPTAGLHFTPDLMAELGNAGIATAGVTLHVGAGTFQPVRVDDTDAHTMHAEWGEVPEETANAIERTRAGGGRIVSIGTTALRLLETVGREHDGAITAWSGETDIFIVPGFRFRIVDLLLTNFHLPRSTLFMLVAAFAGLERMKVAYAHAIERRYRFYSYGDCCLLHR
;
A
#
# COMPACT_ATOMS: atom_id res chain seq x y z
N ILE A 1 -21.39 -26.21 0.38
CA ILE A 1 -20.21 -26.24 1.25
C ILE A 1 -19.00 -26.20 0.33
N LEU A 2 -18.05 -25.35 0.64
CA LEU A 2 -16.75 -25.31 0.00
C LEU A 2 -15.71 -25.87 0.96
N GLU A 3 -14.83 -26.70 0.43
CA GLU A 3 -13.64 -27.21 1.14
C GLU A 3 -12.43 -26.44 0.64
N LEU A 4 -11.76 -25.74 1.56
CA LEU A 4 -10.56 -24.96 1.26
C LEU A 4 -9.32 -25.70 1.77
N ALA A 5 -8.19 -25.50 1.08
CA ALA A 5 -6.89 -26.08 1.45
C ALA A 5 -6.93 -27.59 1.71
N GLY A 6 -7.53 -28.36 0.80
CA GLY A 6 -7.60 -29.80 0.91
C GLY A 6 -8.49 -30.31 2.05
N GLY A 7 -9.54 -29.57 2.39
CA GLY A 7 -10.48 -29.95 3.46
C GLY A 7 -10.11 -29.44 4.86
N CYS A 8 -9.01 -28.69 4.98
CA CYS A 8 -8.60 -28.13 6.28
C CYS A 8 -9.57 -27.08 6.84
N VAL A 9 -10.32 -26.41 5.96
CA VAL A 9 -11.30 -25.39 6.32
C VAL A 9 -12.54 -25.59 5.46
N CYS A 10 -13.70 -25.72 6.10
CA CYS A 10 -15.01 -25.81 5.43
C CYS A 10 -15.80 -24.53 5.66
N CYS A 11 -16.50 -24.08 4.62
CA CYS A 11 -17.36 -22.91 4.68
C CYS A 11 -18.61 -23.06 3.81
N LYS A 12 -19.60 -22.22 4.04
CA LYS A 12 -20.75 -22.05 3.16
C LYS A 12 -20.62 -20.71 2.43
N VAL A 13 -21.03 -20.68 1.18
CA VAL A 13 -21.24 -19.40 0.49
C VAL A 13 -22.55 -18.83 1.04
N ASP A 14 -22.45 -17.70 1.70
CA ASP A 14 -23.61 -16.95 2.21
C ASP A 14 -24.17 -16.04 1.13
N THR A 15 -23.32 -15.22 0.52
CA THR A 15 -23.73 -14.26 -0.51
C THR A 15 -22.71 -14.24 -1.65
N LYS A 16 -23.21 -14.05 -2.87
CA LYS A 16 -22.39 -13.75 -4.05
C LYS A 16 -22.70 -12.33 -4.49
N ASN A 17 -21.69 -11.45 -4.48
CA ASN A 17 -21.81 -10.06 -4.87
C ASN A 17 -21.76 -9.90 -6.41
N GLU A 18 -22.23 -8.75 -6.90
CA GLU A 18 -22.26 -8.42 -8.33
C GLU A 18 -20.84 -8.35 -8.96
N ASP A 19 -19.83 -7.96 -8.17
CA ASP A 19 -18.41 -7.92 -8.57
C ASP A 19 -17.76 -9.31 -8.66
N GLY A 20 -18.51 -10.37 -8.33
CA GLY A 20 -18.07 -11.76 -8.32
C GLY A 20 -17.41 -12.21 -7.01
N SER A 21 -17.28 -11.34 -6.03
CA SER A 21 -16.80 -11.70 -4.69
C SER A 21 -17.85 -12.55 -3.95
N LEU A 22 -17.38 -13.35 -2.99
CA LEU A 22 -18.23 -14.23 -2.20
C LEU A 22 -18.09 -13.90 -0.72
N VAL A 23 -19.21 -13.84 -0.02
CA VAL A 23 -19.23 -13.85 1.44
C VAL A 23 -19.28 -15.30 1.90
N LEU A 24 -18.32 -15.69 2.71
CA LEU A 24 -18.19 -17.06 3.21
C LEU A 24 -18.52 -17.10 4.71
N ALA A 25 -19.41 -18.00 5.09
CA ALA A 25 -19.71 -18.28 6.49
C ALA A 25 -18.92 -19.51 6.96
N PHE A 26 -18.18 -19.35 8.04
CA PHE A 26 -17.39 -20.41 8.67
C PHE A 26 -18.05 -20.87 9.97
N GLU A 27 -17.94 -22.18 10.27
CA GLU A 27 -18.46 -22.75 11.52
C GLU A 27 -17.55 -22.47 12.71
N THR A 28 -16.24 -22.23 12.44
CA THR A 28 -15.25 -21.85 13.45
C THR A 28 -15.07 -20.35 13.54
N THR A 29 -14.89 -19.83 14.74
CA THR A 29 -14.72 -18.40 15.02
C THR A 29 -13.53 -18.14 15.94
N GLY A 30 -13.14 -16.85 16.08
CA GLY A 30 -12.10 -16.42 17.01
C GLY A 30 -10.74 -17.05 16.74
N ALA A 31 -9.99 -17.35 17.79
CA ALA A 31 -8.63 -17.87 17.71
C ALA A 31 -8.52 -19.20 16.94
N SER A 32 -9.53 -20.07 17.03
CA SER A 32 -9.57 -21.34 16.30
C SER A 32 -9.68 -21.13 14.79
N PHE A 33 -10.46 -20.14 14.37
CA PHE A 33 -10.57 -19.75 12.96
C PHE A 33 -9.26 -19.17 12.43
N LEU A 34 -8.63 -18.24 13.15
CA LEU A 34 -7.34 -17.68 12.78
C LEU A 34 -6.26 -18.76 12.66
N ALA A 35 -6.16 -19.67 13.63
CA ALA A 35 -5.23 -20.78 13.55
C ALA A 35 -5.48 -21.74 12.38
N ALA A 36 -6.75 -21.92 11.97
CA ALA A 36 -7.10 -22.70 10.78
C ALA A 36 -6.68 -21.98 9.50
N LEU A 37 -6.90 -20.66 9.41
CA LEU A 37 -6.45 -19.82 8.29
C LEU A 37 -4.92 -19.81 8.16
N GLU A 38 -4.18 -19.69 9.26
CA GLU A 38 -2.72 -19.73 9.25
C GLU A 38 -2.17 -21.06 8.73
N ARG A 39 -2.80 -22.19 9.12
CA ARG A 39 -2.39 -23.52 8.63
C ARG A 39 -2.76 -23.76 7.18
N ALA A 40 -3.91 -23.28 6.75
CA ALA A 40 -4.46 -23.53 5.42
C ALA A 40 -4.04 -22.47 4.40
N GLY A 41 -3.77 -21.25 4.85
CA GLY A 41 -3.51 -20.09 4.02
C GLY A 41 -2.05 -19.99 3.56
N ALA A 42 -1.89 -19.26 2.46
CA ALA A 42 -0.60 -18.81 1.96
C ALA A 42 -0.59 -17.29 1.86
N VAL A 43 0.61 -16.69 1.85
CA VAL A 43 0.76 -15.25 1.62
C VAL A 43 0.16 -14.90 0.26
N PRO A 44 -0.75 -13.92 0.17
CA PRO A 44 -1.37 -13.52 -1.10
C PRO A 44 -0.38 -12.71 -1.95
N LEU A 45 0.48 -13.41 -2.68
CA LEU A 45 1.42 -12.76 -3.58
C LEU A 45 0.72 -12.22 -4.83
N PRO A 46 1.18 -11.08 -5.36
CA PRO A 46 0.75 -10.61 -6.68
C PRO A 46 0.99 -11.68 -7.75
N PRO A 47 0.10 -11.80 -8.77
CA PRO A 47 0.21 -12.87 -9.78
C PRO A 47 1.51 -12.88 -10.60
N TYR A 48 2.22 -11.74 -10.70
CA TYR A 48 3.50 -11.66 -11.40
C TYR A 48 4.69 -12.24 -10.60
N ILE A 49 4.49 -12.53 -9.30
CA ILE A 49 5.47 -13.25 -8.48
C ILE A 49 5.08 -14.73 -8.49
N ARG A 50 5.86 -15.55 -9.17
CA ARG A 50 5.66 -17.02 -9.24
C ARG A 50 4.20 -17.45 -9.47
N SER A 51 3.47 -16.71 -10.31
CA SER A 51 2.02 -16.92 -10.59
C SER A 51 1.14 -16.87 -9.32
N GLY A 52 1.55 -16.09 -8.31
CA GLY A 52 0.84 -15.98 -7.04
C GLY A 52 1.09 -17.14 -6.07
N ILE A 53 1.99 -18.05 -6.39
CA ILE A 53 2.32 -19.20 -5.54
C ILE A 53 3.39 -18.80 -4.53
N ALA A 54 3.00 -18.68 -3.27
CA ALA A 54 3.90 -18.39 -2.17
C ALA A 54 4.66 -19.63 -1.71
N ASP A 55 5.91 -19.45 -1.30
CA ASP A 55 6.68 -20.43 -0.55
C ASP A 55 6.78 -20.05 0.96
N ALA A 56 7.45 -20.91 1.72
CA ALA A 56 7.58 -20.68 3.17
C ALA A 56 8.38 -19.40 3.50
N GLN A 57 9.31 -19.02 2.63
CA GLN A 57 10.17 -17.84 2.82
C GLN A 57 9.37 -16.53 2.63
N ASP A 58 8.34 -16.52 1.77
CA ASP A 58 7.52 -15.32 1.55
C ASP A 58 6.79 -14.83 2.80
N ARG A 59 6.55 -15.71 3.79
CA ARG A 59 5.98 -15.28 5.08
C ARG A 59 6.88 -14.27 5.80
N VAL A 60 8.18 -14.32 5.54
CA VAL A 60 9.17 -13.40 6.09
C VAL A 60 9.45 -12.27 5.10
N ASP A 61 9.72 -12.61 3.83
CA ASP A 61 10.19 -11.67 2.82
C ASP A 61 9.11 -10.71 2.33
N TYR A 62 7.82 -11.13 2.38
CA TYR A 62 6.68 -10.27 2.00
C TYR A 62 6.06 -9.55 3.20
N GLN A 63 6.79 -9.41 4.31
CA GLN A 63 6.36 -8.69 5.49
C GLN A 63 7.32 -7.54 5.82
N THR A 64 6.78 -6.35 6.08
CA THR A 64 7.58 -5.17 6.40
C THR A 64 7.86 -5.07 7.90
N LEU A 65 8.90 -4.34 8.28
CA LEU A 65 9.18 -3.97 9.68
C LEU A 65 8.05 -3.16 10.32
N PHE A 66 7.19 -2.57 9.51
CA PHE A 66 6.13 -1.65 9.93
C PHE A 66 4.80 -2.34 10.21
N ALA A 67 4.68 -3.63 9.92
CA ALA A 67 3.46 -4.40 10.16
C ALA A 67 3.18 -4.50 11.66
N ARG A 68 2.00 -4.02 12.09
CA ARG A 68 1.56 -4.04 13.49
C ARG A 68 0.15 -4.57 13.67
N HIS A 69 -0.72 -4.35 12.71
CA HIS A 69 -2.14 -4.69 12.79
C HIS A 69 -2.52 -5.57 11.60
N ASP A 70 -3.07 -6.74 11.89
CA ASP A 70 -3.58 -7.66 10.87
C ASP A 70 -4.80 -7.05 10.17
N GLY A 71 -4.96 -7.34 8.86
CA GLY A 71 -6.13 -6.88 8.09
C GLY A 71 -5.84 -6.49 6.64
N SER A 72 -4.58 -6.39 6.24
CA SER A 72 -4.20 -6.14 4.84
C SER A 72 -4.05 -7.42 4.04
N VAL A 73 -4.52 -7.41 2.79
CA VAL A 73 -4.24 -8.45 1.79
C VAL A 73 -2.85 -8.26 1.16
N ALA A 74 -2.44 -7.01 0.95
CA ALA A 74 -1.15 -6.69 0.32
C ALA A 74 -0.22 -5.95 1.28
N ALA A 75 1.07 -6.35 1.32
CA ALA A 75 2.08 -5.62 2.05
C ALA A 75 2.40 -4.27 1.36
N PRO A 76 2.71 -3.20 2.12
CA PRO A 76 3.20 -1.94 1.57
C PRO A 76 4.66 -2.10 1.13
N THR A 77 4.89 -2.65 -0.06
CA THR A 77 6.17 -3.21 -0.52
C THR A 77 7.32 -2.23 -0.60
N ALA A 78 7.07 -0.91 -0.67
CA ALA A 78 8.11 0.10 -0.49
C ALA A 78 8.78 0.02 0.90
N GLY A 79 8.07 -0.48 1.91
CA GLY A 79 8.61 -0.72 3.24
C GLY A 79 9.60 -1.87 3.32
N LEU A 80 9.64 -2.79 2.34
CA LEU A 80 10.59 -3.91 2.29
C LEU A 80 12.04 -3.45 2.09
N HIS A 81 12.25 -2.23 1.61
CA HIS A 81 13.58 -1.63 1.47
C HIS A 81 14.20 -1.21 2.81
N PHE A 82 13.41 -1.19 3.88
CA PHE A 82 13.87 -0.75 5.20
C PHE A 82 14.27 -1.96 6.04
N THR A 83 15.53 -1.94 6.47
CA THR A 83 16.10 -2.92 7.40
C THR A 83 16.24 -2.30 8.79
N PRO A 84 16.41 -3.11 9.86
CA PRO A 84 16.70 -2.57 11.19
C PRO A 84 17.92 -1.66 11.21
N ASP A 85 18.95 -1.99 10.45
CA ASP A 85 20.18 -1.19 10.36
C ASP A 85 19.91 0.17 9.71
N LEU A 86 19.17 0.21 8.58
CA LEU A 86 18.78 1.46 7.94
C LEU A 86 17.93 2.34 8.89
N MET A 87 17.01 1.72 9.64
CA MET A 87 16.21 2.46 10.62
C MET A 87 17.08 3.07 11.74
N ALA A 88 18.10 2.36 12.19
CA ALA A 88 19.05 2.88 13.16
C ALA A 88 19.90 4.04 12.57
N GLU A 89 20.35 3.92 11.33
CA GLU A 89 21.10 4.99 10.63
C GLU A 89 20.24 6.24 10.43
N LEU A 90 18.97 6.10 10.06
CA LEU A 90 18.02 7.22 9.96
C LEU A 90 17.87 7.94 11.30
N GLY A 91 17.69 7.17 12.40
CA GLY A 91 17.63 7.73 13.76
C GLY A 91 18.90 8.49 14.14
N ASN A 92 20.07 7.93 13.86
CA ASN A 92 21.36 8.57 14.10
C ASN A 92 21.55 9.85 13.27
N ALA A 93 20.97 9.90 12.08
CA ALA A 93 20.95 11.09 11.23
C ALA A 93 19.91 12.14 11.66
N GLY A 94 19.16 11.89 12.74
CA GLY A 94 18.11 12.80 13.24
C GLY A 94 16.82 12.78 12.41
N ILE A 95 16.61 11.75 11.60
CA ILE A 95 15.39 11.59 10.80
C ILE A 95 14.35 10.84 11.66
N ALA A 96 13.30 11.54 12.02
CA ALA A 96 12.20 10.95 12.77
C ALA A 96 11.32 10.06 11.88
N THR A 97 10.71 9.04 12.49
CA THR A 97 9.78 8.14 11.82
C THR A 97 8.44 8.11 12.55
N ALA A 98 7.35 8.01 11.79
CA ALA A 98 5.99 7.90 12.32
C ALA A 98 5.20 6.91 11.46
N GLY A 99 4.25 6.21 12.06
CA GLY A 99 3.46 5.18 11.41
C GLY A 99 2.03 5.61 11.14
N VAL A 100 1.49 5.13 10.02
CA VAL A 100 0.05 5.15 9.71
C VAL A 100 -0.40 3.74 9.40
N THR A 101 -1.69 3.46 9.56
CA THR A 101 -2.27 2.15 9.22
C THR A 101 -3.19 2.29 8.01
N LEU A 102 -3.05 1.41 7.03
CA LEU A 102 -4.01 1.24 5.95
C LEU A 102 -4.24 -0.25 5.70
N HIS A 103 -5.48 -0.69 5.72
CA HIS A 103 -5.86 -2.06 5.38
C HIS A 103 -6.09 -2.15 3.86
N VAL A 104 -5.03 -2.54 3.15
CA VAL A 104 -5.06 -2.65 1.69
C VAL A 104 -5.90 -3.85 1.28
N GLY A 105 -6.97 -3.60 0.55
CA GLY A 105 -7.90 -4.62 0.07
C GLY A 105 -7.39 -5.38 -1.18
N ALA A 106 -8.10 -6.47 -1.53
CA ALA A 106 -7.80 -7.29 -2.71
C ALA A 106 -7.92 -6.52 -4.05
N GLY A 107 -8.68 -5.41 -4.07
CA GLY A 107 -8.84 -4.53 -5.23
C GLY A 107 -7.53 -3.94 -5.76
N THR A 108 -6.50 -3.84 -4.90
CA THR A 108 -5.19 -3.31 -5.31
C THR A 108 -4.50 -4.14 -6.40
N PHE A 109 -4.87 -5.42 -6.55
CA PHE A 109 -4.34 -6.31 -7.59
C PHE A 109 -5.15 -6.27 -8.89
N GLN A 110 -6.25 -5.52 -8.95
CA GLN A 110 -7.07 -5.44 -10.14
C GLN A 110 -6.47 -4.43 -11.14
N PRO A 111 -6.36 -4.80 -12.42
CA PRO A 111 -5.90 -3.88 -13.45
C PRO A 111 -6.97 -2.82 -13.72
N VAL A 112 -6.53 -1.62 -14.11
CA VAL A 112 -7.44 -0.59 -14.66
C VAL A 112 -8.06 -1.11 -15.94
N ARG A 113 -9.39 -1.18 -15.99
CA ARG A 113 -10.16 -1.75 -17.12
C ARG A 113 -10.82 -0.70 -18.01
N VAL A 114 -10.69 0.56 -17.65
CA VAL A 114 -11.30 1.69 -18.36
C VAL A 114 -10.24 2.51 -19.06
N ASP A 115 -10.56 3.05 -20.23
CA ASP A 115 -9.67 3.93 -20.98
C ASP A 115 -9.76 5.39 -20.51
N ASP A 116 -10.86 5.76 -19.84
CA ASP A 116 -11.07 7.07 -19.26
C ASP A 116 -10.91 7.02 -17.73
N THR A 117 -10.04 7.88 -17.21
CA THR A 117 -9.78 7.98 -15.76
C THR A 117 -11.01 8.43 -14.98
N ASP A 118 -11.89 9.23 -15.58
CA ASP A 118 -13.10 9.73 -14.92
C ASP A 118 -14.15 8.62 -14.69
N ALA A 119 -14.04 7.53 -15.45
CA ALA A 119 -14.87 6.33 -15.30
C ALA A 119 -14.30 5.31 -14.32
N HIS A 120 -13.09 5.53 -13.78
CA HIS A 120 -12.46 4.59 -12.85
C HIS A 120 -12.94 4.82 -11.42
N THR A 121 -13.44 3.77 -10.80
CA THR A 121 -13.82 3.79 -9.38
C THR A 121 -12.75 3.09 -8.56
N MET A 122 -12.19 3.80 -7.60
CA MET A 122 -11.26 3.23 -6.62
C MET A 122 -12.04 2.46 -5.55
N HIS A 123 -11.51 1.32 -5.14
CA HIS A 123 -12.02 0.64 -3.95
C HIS A 123 -11.66 1.43 -2.70
N ALA A 124 -12.64 1.57 -1.81
CA ALA A 124 -12.41 2.18 -0.50
C ALA A 124 -11.56 1.24 0.37
N GLU A 125 -10.61 1.82 1.08
CA GLU A 125 -9.70 1.13 2.00
C GLU A 125 -9.71 1.86 3.34
N TRP A 126 -9.87 1.12 4.44
CA TRP A 126 -9.87 1.71 5.77
C TRP A 126 -8.45 2.08 6.20
N GLY A 127 -8.30 3.28 6.76
CA GLY A 127 -7.03 3.77 7.26
C GLY A 127 -7.12 4.58 8.53
N GLU A 128 -5.97 4.76 9.17
CA GLU A 128 -5.82 5.50 10.41
C GLU A 128 -4.52 6.31 10.43
N VAL A 129 -4.62 7.57 10.80
CA VAL A 129 -3.51 8.45 11.17
C VAL A 129 -3.61 8.70 12.68
N PRO A 130 -2.75 8.07 13.51
CA PRO A 130 -2.73 8.32 14.95
C PRO A 130 -2.41 9.76 15.29
N GLU A 131 -2.90 10.24 16.44
CA GLU A 131 -2.66 11.60 16.92
C GLU A 131 -1.16 11.91 17.06
N GLU A 132 -0.38 10.94 17.55
CA GLU A 132 1.08 11.08 17.67
C GLU A 132 1.75 11.32 16.31
N THR A 133 1.29 10.62 15.26
CA THR A 133 1.78 10.79 13.88
C THR A 133 1.38 12.14 13.31
N ALA A 134 0.12 12.55 13.48
CA ALA A 134 -0.36 13.86 13.06
C ALA A 134 0.45 14.98 13.72
N ASN A 135 0.64 14.91 15.03
CA ASN A 135 1.44 15.87 15.78
C ASN A 135 2.92 15.90 15.36
N ALA A 136 3.50 14.74 15.02
CA ALA A 136 4.88 14.66 14.51
C ALA A 136 5.02 15.34 13.15
N ILE A 137 4.08 15.13 12.24
CA ILE A 137 4.04 15.76 10.91
C ILE A 137 3.91 17.28 11.05
N GLU A 138 2.96 17.77 11.87
CA GLU A 138 2.75 19.21 12.06
C GLU A 138 3.98 19.90 12.68
N ARG A 139 4.63 19.29 13.69
CA ARG A 139 5.88 19.81 14.25
C ARG A 139 7.00 19.87 13.20
N THR A 140 7.12 18.84 12.38
CA THR A 140 8.14 18.78 11.31
C THR A 140 7.92 19.90 10.29
N ARG A 141 6.68 20.10 9.85
CA ARG A 141 6.32 21.17 8.89
C ARG A 141 6.53 22.56 9.48
N ALA A 142 6.11 22.77 10.73
CA ALA A 142 6.31 24.05 11.44
C ALA A 142 7.79 24.38 11.60
N GLY A 143 8.66 23.37 11.74
CA GLY A 143 10.12 23.51 11.80
C GLY A 143 10.79 23.67 10.43
N GLY A 144 10.03 23.70 9.33
CA GLY A 144 10.57 23.75 7.94
C GLY A 144 11.16 22.44 7.46
N GLY A 145 10.87 21.33 8.14
CA GLY A 145 11.24 19.98 7.71
C GLY A 145 10.38 19.46 6.57
N ARG A 146 10.74 18.30 6.03
CA ARG A 146 10.04 17.64 4.92
C ARG A 146 9.40 16.34 5.35
N ILE A 147 8.25 16.05 4.74
CA ILE A 147 7.50 14.81 4.95
C ILE A 147 7.82 13.84 3.81
N VAL A 148 8.44 12.73 4.16
CA VAL A 148 8.79 11.64 3.25
C VAL A 148 7.78 10.51 3.45
N SER A 149 6.98 10.23 2.43
CA SER A 149 6.11 9.05 2.44
C SER A 149 6.87 7.82 1.96
N ILE A 150 6.76 6.73 2.72
CA ILE A 150 7.25 5.42 2.33
C ILE A 150 6.08 4.62 1.76
N GLY A 151 6.06 4.53 0.43
CA GLY A 151 5.01 3.88 -0.34
C GLY A 151 3.82 4.78 -0.70
N THR A 152 3.16 4.40 -1.78
CA THR A 152 1.94 5.06 -2.28
C THR A 152 0.77 4.90 -1.32
N THR A 153 0.76 3.85 -0.52
CA THR A 153 -0.24 3.56 0.52
C THR A 153 -0.27 4.67 1.57
N ALA A 154 0.88 4.96 2.19
CA ALA A 154 0.97 6.04 3.19
C ALA A 154 0.71 7.43 2.56
N LEU A 155 1.19 7.66 1.32
CA LEU A 155 0.93 8.90 0.60
C LEU A 155 -0.58 9.14 0.41
N ARG A 156 -1.31 8.12 -0.09
CA ARG A 156 -2.75 8.23 -0.32
C ARG A 156 -3.49 8.59 0.97
N LEU A 157 -3.16 7.93 2.06
CA LEU A 157 -3.79 8.21 3.35
C LEU A 157 -3.52 9.64 3.84
N LEU A 158 -2.25 10.08 3.83
CA LEU A 158 -1.89 11.43 4.26
C LEU A 158 -2.54 12.51 3.39
N GLU A 159 -2.59 12.31 2.06
CA GLU A 159 -3.23 13.26 1.15
C GLU A 159 -4.76 13.25 1.26
N THR A 160 -5.38 12.14 1.67
CA THR A 160 -6.81 12.10 2.02
C THR A 160 -7.08 13.04 3.19
N VAL A 161 -6.33 12.89 4.29
CA VAL A 161 -6.50 13.74 5.48
C VAL A 161 -6.20 15.21 5.13
N GLY A 162 -5.11 15.47 4.39
CA GLY A 162 -4.76 16.82 3.96
C GLY A 162 -5.80 17.46 3.04
N ARG A 163 -6.50 16.67 2.23
CA ARG A 163 -7.61 17.16 1.37
C ARG A 163 -8.83 17.52 2.22
N GLU A 164 -9.20 16.67 3.18
CA GLU A 164 -10.37 16.87 4.04
C GLU A 164 -10.20 18.02 5.03
N HIS A 165 -8.97 18.32 5.45
CA HIS A 165 -8.66 19.34 6.43
C HIS A 165 -7.89 20.54 5.87
N ASP A 166 -8.07 20.83 4.60
CA ASP A 166 -7.48 21.98 3.87
C ASP A 166 -5.95 22.15 4.05
N GLY A 167 -5.24 21.03 4.08
CA GLY A 167 -3.78 20.96 4.21
C GLY A 167 -3.27 20.84 5.64
N ALA A 168 -4.12 20.81 6.64
CA ALA A 168 -3.76 20.39 7.99
C ALA A 168 -3.74 18.85 8.08
N ILE A 169 -2.94 18.33 9.00
CA ILE A 169 -2.94 16.91 9.33
C ILE A 169 -3.42 16.75 10.79
N THR A 170 -4.43 15.91 10.97
CA THR A 170 -5.03 15.64 12.28
C THR A 170 -5.12 14.13 12.51
N ALA A 171 -5.38 13.71 13.74
CA ALA A 171 -5.80 12.34 13.99
C ALA A 171 -7.05 12.03 13.16
N TRP A 172 -7.03 10.90 12.48
CA TRP A 172 -8.08 10.54 11.53
C TRP A 172 -8.22 9.03 11.44
N SER A 173 -9.44 8.55 11.30
CA SER A 173 -9.73 7.17 10.92
C SER A 173 -10.96 7.15 10.03
N GLY A 174 -10.92 6.35 8.97
CA GLY A 174 -12.01 6.29 8.01
C GLY A 174 -11.65 5.51 6.75
N GLU A 175 -12.45 5.65 5.73
CA GLU A 175 -12.21 5.05 4.43
C GLU A 175 -11.64 6.06 3.45
N THR A 176 -10.67 5.63 2.63
CA THR A 176 -10.12 6.42 1.53
C THR A 176 -10.29 5.70 0.21
N ASP A 177 -10.89 6.38 -0.74
CA ASP A 177 -11.00 6.00 -2.14
C ASP A 177 -10.22 6.95 -3.06
N ILE A 178 -9.28 7.71 -2.50
CA ILE A 178 -8.56 8.76 -3.22
C ILE A 178 -7.90 8.23 -4.48
N PHE A 179 -8.27 8.80 -5.61
CA PHE A 179 -7.65 8.55 -6.91
C PHE A 179 -6.77 9.73 -7.32
N ILE A 180 -5.47 9.50 -7.34
CA ILE A 180 -4.47 10.54 -7.63
C ILE A 180 -4.03 10.42 -9.08
N VAL A 181 -4.34 11.45 -9.87
CA VAL A 181 -3.99 11.57 -11.29
C VAL A 181 -3.23 12.88 -11.55
N PRO A 182 -2.54 13.04 -12.69
CA PRO A 182 -1.89 14.29 -13.06
C PRO A 182 -2.82 15.50 -12.92
N GLY A 183 -2.33 16.55 -12.23
CA GLY A 183 -3.12 17.71 -11.84
C GLY A 183 -3.55 17.70 -10.36
N PHE A 184 -3.38 16.59 -9.65
CA PHE A 184 -3.65 16.50 -8.22
C PHE A 184 -2.76 17.47 -7.43
N ARG A 185 -3.34 18.19 -6.46
CA ARG A 185 -2.61 19.10 -5.58
C ARG A 185 -2.23 18.41 -4.29
N PHE A 186 -0.98 17.98 -4.19
CA PHE A 186 -0.41 17.44 -2.95
C PHE A 186 -0.30 18.52 -1.87
N ARG A 187 -0.64 18.18 -0.65
CA ARG A 187 -0.73 19.12 0.48
C ARG A 187 0.21 18.76 1.64
N ILE A 188 0.50 17.47 1.81
CA ILE A 188 1.22 16.96 2.98
C ILE A 188 2.60 16.42 2.61
N VAL A 189 2.68 15.57 1.58
CA VAL A 189 3.89 14.82 1.25
C VAL A 189 4.82 15.62 0.35
N ASP A 190 6.09 15.75 0.73
CA ASP A 190 7.12 16.47 -0.02
C ASP A 190 7.97 15.53 -0.88
N LEU A 191 8.25 14.30 -0.37
CA LEU A 191 9.01 13.27 -1.06
C LEU A 191 8.28 11.93 -0.96
N LEU A 192 8.42 11.13 -2.00
CA LEU A 192 7.85 9.78 -2.05
C LEU A 192 8.95 8.77 -2.38
N LEU A 193 9.19 7.81 -1.48
CA LEU A 193 9.95 6.60 -1.79
C LEU A 193 8.97 5.50 -2.18
N THR A 194 9.12 4.94 -3.37
CA THR A 194 8.22 3.90 -3.87
C THR A 194 8.90 2.96 -4.87
N ASN A 195 8.33 1.77 -5.08
CA ASN A 195 8.79 0.84 -6.11
C ASN A 195 8.50 1.38 -7.52
N PHE A 196 9.11 0.78 -8.54
CA PHE A 196 8.72 0.99 -9.92
C PHE A 196 7.41 0.23 -10.21
N HIS A 197 6.41 0.94 -10.72
CA HIS A 197 5.06 0.44 -10.94
C HIS A 197 4.80 -0.02 -12.37
N LEU A 198 3.72 -0.80 -12.55
CA LEU A 198 3.24 -1.23 -13.86
C LEU A 198 2.82 -0.04 -14.73
N PRO A 199 3.12 -0.05 -16.03
CA PRO A 199 2.49 0.86 -16.96
C PRO A 199 0.95 0.66 -16.96
N ARG A 200 0.20 1.71 -17.26
CA ARG A 200 -1.27 1.71 -17.28
C ARG A 200 -1.89 1.29 -15.92
N SER A 201 -1.26 1.65 -14.81
CA SER A 201 -1.79 1.41 -13.47
C SER A 201 -2.11 2.74 -12.77
N THR A 202 -3.02 2.68 -11.79
CA THR A 202 -3.32 3.81 -10.90
C THR A 202 -2.07 4.32 -10.19
N LEU A 203 -1.15 3.42 -9.85
CA LEU A 203 0.10 3.76 -9.18
C LEU A 203 1.08 4.50 -10.10
N PHE A 204 1.13 4.16 -11.41
CA PHE A 204 1.93 4.94 -12.35
C PHE A 204 1.35 6.34 -12.56
N MET A 205 0.01 6.47 -12.57
CA MET A 205 -0.65 7.79 -12.63
C MET A 205 -0.31 8.62 -11.40
N LEU A 206 -0.31 8.03 -10.21
CA LEU A 206 0.07 8.68 -8.95
C LEU A 206 1.51 9.22 -8.99
N VAL A 207 2.49 8.40 -9.38
CA VAL A 207 3.89 8.87 -9.44
C VAL A 207 4.09 9.92 -10.55
N ALA A 208 3.34 9.81 -11.66
CA ALA A 208 3.32 10.82 -12.71
C ALA A 208 2.68 12.14 -12.22
N ALA A 209 1.64 12.07 -11.39
CA ALA A 209 1.06 13.24 -10.75
C ALA A 209 2.04 13.89 -9.77
N PHE A 210 2.81 13.08 -9.02
CA PHE A 210 3.74 13.54 -7.99
C PHE A 210 4.98 14.21 -8.58
N ALA A 211 5.67 13.55 -9.50
CA ALA A 211 6.98 13.99 -10.01
C ALA A 211 6.94 14.55 -11.44
N GLY A 212 5.78 14.51 -12.09
CA GLY A 212 5.60 14.94 -13.49
C GLY A 212 5.77 13.79 -14.49
N LEU A 213 4.85 13.69 -15.44
CA LEU A 213 4.77 12.57 -16.40
C LEU A 213 6.06 12.41 -17.23
N GLU A 214 6.59 13.49 -17.78
CA GLU A 214 7.78 13.40 -18.66
C GLU A 214 9.02 13.00 -17.86
N ARG A 215 9.18 13.50 -16.64
CA ARG A 215 10.26 13.07 -15.74
C ARG A 215 10.15 11.58 -15.41
N MET A 216 8.94 11.09 -15.14
CA MET A 216 8.71 9.68 -14.86
C MET A 216 8.99 8.80 -16.09
N LYS A 217 8.61 9.21 -17.31
CA LYS A 217 8.96 8.49 -18.53
C LYS A 217 10.49 8.35 -18.69
N VAL A 218 11.25 9.42 -18.46
CA VAL A 218 12.72 9.41 -18.52
C VAL A 218 13.31 8.48 -17.45
N ALA A 219 12.83 8.57 -16.21
CA ALA A 219 13.28 7.72 -15.10
C ALA A 219 13.01 6.23 -15.37
N TYR A 220 11.84 5.90 -15.90
CA TYR A 220 11.48 4.53 -16.25
C TYR A 220 12.29 3.98 -17.44
N ALA A 221 12.54 4.80 -18.47
CA ALA A 221 13.40 4.43 -19.58
C ALA A 221 14.82 4.12 -19.09
N HIS A 222 15.37 4.96 -18.21
CA HIS A 222 16.68 4.72 -17.57
C HIS A 222 16.66 3.43 -16.74
N ALA A 223 15.64 3.19 -15.93
CA ALA A 223 15.53 1.99 -15.13
C ALA A 223 15.49 0.72 -15.98
N ILE A 224 14.76 0.74 -17.10
CA ILE A 224 14.71 -0.37 -18.06
C ILE A 224 16.10 -0.60 -18.71
N GLU A 225 16.75 0.46 -19.18
CA GLU A 225 18.09 0.38 -19.80
C GLU A 225 19.12 -0.19 -18.83
N ARG A 226 19.05 0.21 -17.55
CA ARG A 226 19.93 -0.22 -16.47
C ARG A 226 19.52 -1.53 -15.81
N ARG A 227 18.44 -2.17 -16.28
CA ARG A 227 17.93 -3.44 -15.79
C ARG A 227 17.55 -3.43 -14.32
N TYR A 228 16.96 -2.33 -13.86
CA TYR A 228 16.31 -2.27 -12.55
C TYR A 228 15.18 -3.28 -12.49
N ARG A 229 14.95 -3.82 -11.32
CA ARG A 229 13.82 -4.71 -11.06
C ARG A 229 12.58 -3.86 -10.75
N PHE A 230 11.44 -4.34 -11.22
CA PHE A 230 10.17 -3.65 -11.09
C PHE A 230 9.25 -4.37 -10.11
N TYR A 231 8.21 -3.70 -9.65
CA TYR A 231 7.11 -4.16 -8.82
C TYR A 231 7.51 -4.48 -7.38
N SER A 232 6.77 -5.40 -6.70
CA SER A 232 6.83 -5.61 -5.24
C SER A 232 8.21 -5.97 -4.70
N TYR A 233 8.94 -6.88 -5.36
CA TYR A 233 10.31 -7.26 -5.01
C TYR A 233 11.36 -6.56 -5.86
N GLY A 234 10.97 -5.48 -6.52
CA GLY A 234 11.85 -4.69 -7.36
C GLY A 234 12.58 -3.59 -6.59
N ASP A 235 13.32 -2.81 -7.36
CA ASP A 235 14.04 -1.65 -6.86
C ASP A 235 13.08 -0.49 -6.59
N CYS A 236 13.55 0.56 -5.91
CA CYS A 236 12.75 1.74 -5.59
C CYS A 236 13.37 3.02 -6.16
N CYS A 237 12.57 4.07 -6.13
CA CYS A 237 12.98 5.42 -6.45
C CYS A 237 12.53 6.40 -5.36
N LEU A 238 13.31 7.44 -5.12
CA LEU A 238 12.95 8.57 -4.29
C LEU A 238 12.56 9.74 -5.18
N LEU A 239 11.30 10.13 -5.12
CA LEU A 239 10.70 11.15 -5.96
C LEU A 239 10.57 12.47 -5.20
N HIS A 240 10.83 13.57 -5.90
CA HIS A 240 10.60 14.94 -5.46
C HIS A 240 9.49 15.55 -6.31
N ARG A 241 8.68 16.40 -5.69
CA ARG A 241 7.72 17.24 -6.42
C ARG A 241 8.43 18.27 -7.29
#